data_0e88938b4194b289f66ecc69f2b772e8
#
_entry.id   0e88938b4194b289f66ecc69f2b772e8
#
_cell.length_a   1.000
_cell.length_b   1.000
_cell.length_c   1.000
_cell.angle_alpha   90.00
_cell.angle_beta   90.00
_cell.angle_gamma   90.00
#
_symmetry.space_group_name_H-M   'P 1'
#
loop_
_entity.id
_entity.type
_entity.pdbx_description
1 polymer ?
#
loop_
_entity_poly.entity_id
_entity_poly.type
_entity_poly.pdbx_seq_one_letter_code
_entity_poly.pdbx_strand_id
1 'polypeptide(L)'
;DYQPGTRTEPSKNAPVPVKPAVANENSVEGLYQSIAFFGAAIEYYMRTGKTEPLRECAVDNSELKNMLEPEEGTLGAGLQQGKIWMQDPSATITMLTAQPERDGDAYDWDIRLTMDSGEFIASKDRVEEASSDSDRKNDVERTLHGVYENGAWKLTGMRTSSSSSSSSSASASASDS
;
A
#
# COMPACT_ATOMS: atom_id res chain seq x y z
N ASP A 1 23.71 3.17 0.56
CA ASP A 1 22.74 3.80 -0.33
C ASP A 1 21.86 2.77 -1.02
N TYR A 2 20.57 3.09 -1.13
CA TYR A 2 19.64 2.22 -1.81
C TYR A 2 20.05 2.01 -3.26
N GLN A 3 20.02 0.75 -3.71
CA GLN A 3 20.32 0.40 -5.09
C GLN A 3 19.12 -0.33 -5.68
N PRO A 4 18.52 0.20 -6.75
CA PRO A 4 17.42 -0.50 -7.41
C PRO A 4 17.83 -1.88 -7.92
N GLY A 5 16.84 -2.71 -8.16
CA GLY A 5 17.09 -4.04 -8.71
C GLY A 5 17.60 -3.97 -10.13
N THR A 6 18.41 -4.93 -10.48
CA THR A 6 18.92 -5.08 -11.85
C THR A 6 18.26 -6.30 -12.48
N ARG A 7 18.60 -6.56 -13.73
CA ARG A 7 18.04 -7.73 -14.41
C ARG A 7 18.56 -9.04 -13.86
N THR A 8 19.63 -8.99 -13.05
CA THR A 8 20.26 -10.19 -12.52
C THR A 8 20.27 -10.26 -11.00
N GLU A 9 19.99 -9.15 -10.29
CA GLU A 9 20.05 -9.13 -8.84
C GLU A 9 18.94 -8.26 -8.25
N PRO A 10 18.40 -8.67 -7.10
CA PRO A 10 17.40 -7.84 -6.39
C PRO A 10 17.99 -6.52 -5.90
N SER A 11 17.12 -5.60 -5.52
CA SER A 11 17.54 -4.33 -4.93
C SER A 11 18.32 -4.57 -3.64
N LYS A 12 19.13 -3.60 -3.27
CA LYS A 12 19.96 -3.65 -2.06
C LYS A 12 19.80 -2.39 -1.24
N ASN A 13 19.94 -2.54 0.06
CA ASN A 13 20.02 -1.42 0.99
C ASN A 13 18.76 -0.55 1.00
N ALA A 14 17.59 -1.15 0.79
CA ALA A 14 16.34 -0.40 0.91
C ALA A 14 16.20 0.10 2.34
N PRO A 15 15.95 1.41 2.54
CA PRO A 15 15.82 1.93 3.89
C PRO A 15 14.56 1.37 4.55
N VAL A 16 14.73 0.92 5.81
CA VAL A 16 13.62 0.38 6.58
C VAL A 16 12.80 1.56 7.10
N PRO A 17 11.50 1.63 6.79
CA PRO A 17 10.68 2.73 7.31
C PRO A 17 10.55 2.63 8.84
N VAL A 18 10.55 3.79 9.48
CA VAL A 18 10.41 3.89 10.93
C VAL A 18 9.12 4.63 11.23
N LYS A 19 8.28 4.05 12.07
CA LYS A 19 7.04 4.68 12.47
C LYS A 19 7.35 5.87 13.37
N PRO A 20 7.00 7.11 12.97
CA PRO A 20 7.33 8.25 13.80
C PRO A 20 6.48 8.26 15.08
N ALA A 21 7.01 8.84 16.14
CA ALA A 21 6.32 8.87 17.43
C ALA A 21 4.95 9.57 17.32
N VAL A 22 4.86 10.62 16.49
CA VAL A 22 3.61 11.37 16.31
C VAL A 22 2.50 10.49 15.77
N ALA A 23 2.84 9.42 15.07
CA ALA A 23 1.82 8.50 14.53
C ALA A 23 1.00 7.85 15.64
N ASN A 24 1.51 7.82 16.86
CA ASN A 24 0.81 7.25 18.00
C ASN A 24 0.03 8.27 18.82
N GLU A 25 -0.05 9.51 18.36
CA GLU A 25 -0.82 10.53 19.06
C GLU A 25 -2.29 10.49 18.65
N ASN A 26 -3.17 10.73 19.60
CA ASN A 26 -4.60 10.79 19.35
C ASN A 26 -4.96 12.15 18.73
N SER A 27 -4.63 12.31 17.46
CA SER A 27 -4.84 13.54 16.69
C SER A 27 -4.98 13.20 15.22
N VAL A 28 -5.49 14.16 14.44
CA VAL A 28 -5.57 13.98 12.98
C VAL A 28 -4.16 13.85 12.41
N GLU A 29 -3.19 14.57 12.95
CA GLU A 29 -1.80 14.43 12.51
C GLU A 29 -1.28 13.02 12.80
N GLY A 30 -1.62 12.46 13.95
CA GLY A 30 -1.24 11.08 14.26
C GLY A 30 -1.85 10.08 13.29
N LEU A 31 -3.11 10.27 12.94
CA LEU A 31 -3.76 9.43 11.93
C LEU A 31 -3.08 9.58 10.57
N TYR A 32 -2.79 10.83 10.17
CA TYR A 32 -2.11 11.09 8.90
C TYR A 32 -0.75 10.36 8.84
N GLN A 33 0.03 10.48 9.91
CA GLN A 33 1.35 9.85 9.94
C GLN A 33 1.25 8.32 9.99
N SER A 34 0.20 7.78 10.60
CA SER A 34 -0.04 6.34 10.58
C SER A 34 -0.34 5.85 9.18
N ILE A 35 -1.12 6.62 8.40
CA ILE A 35 -1.42 6.28 7.01
C ILE A 35 -0.16 6.41 6.15
N ALA A 36 0.63 7.47 6.37
CA ALA A 36 1.87 7.66 5.63
C ALA A 36 2.86 6.51 5.89
N PHE A 37 2.95 6.05 7.13
CA PHE A 37 3.79 4.91 7.46
C PHE A 37 3.30 3.64 6.75
N PHE A 38 1.99 3.45 6.64
CA PHE A 38 1.43 2.33 5.90
C PHE A 38 1.91 2.34 4.45
N GLY A 39 1.87 3.50 3.80
CA GLY A 39 2.38 3.63 2.43
C GLY A 39 3.86 3.27 2.33
N ALA A 40 4.67 3.76 3.27
CA ALA A 40 6.09 3.46 3.28
C ALA A 40 6.35 1.97 3.52
N ALA A 41 5.52 1.34 4.35
CA ALA A 41 5.64 -0.10 4.61
C ALA A 41 5.32 -0.93 3.37
N ILE A 42 4.32 -0.51 2.58
CA ILE A 42 4.01 -1.17 1.32
C ILE A 42 5.19 -1.05 0.36
N GLU A 43 5.77 0.14 0.23
CA GLU A 43 6.92 0.36 -0.66
C GLU A 43 8.10 -0.53 -0.25
N TYR A 44 8.39 -0.60 1.04
CA TYR A 44 9.46 -1.46 1.55
C TYR A 44 9.19 -2.93 1.22
N TYR A 45 7.93 -3.35 1.37
CA TYR A 45 7.54 -4.71 1.00
C TYR A 45 7.78 -4.97 -0.49
N MET A 46 7.40 -4.04 -1.34
CA MET A 46 7.60 -4.19 -2.78
C MET A 46 9.08 -4.25 -3.14
N ARG A 47 9.93 -3.55 -2.40
CA ARG A 47 11.38 -3.52 -2.65
C ARG A 47 12.11 -4.74 -2.12
N THR A 48 11.62 -5.37 -1.04
CA THR A 48 12.38 -6.37 -0.30
C THR A 48 11.64 -7.68 -0.07
N GLY A 49 10.33 -7.69 -0.17
CA GLY A 49 9.52 -8.83 0.24
C GLY A 49 9.38 -8.97 1.75
N LYS A 50 9.98 -8.06 2.54
CA LYS A 50 9.93 -8.15 3.99
C LYS A 50 8.67 -7.50 4.53
N THR A 51 8.04 -8.17 5.50
CA THR A 51 6.71 -7.76 5.99
C THR A 51 6.73 -7.09 7.35
N GLU A 52 7.89 -6.99 8.01
CA GLU A 52 7.94 -6.45 9.37
C GLU A 52 7.28 -5.08 9.53
N PRO A 53 7.60 -4.08 8.69
CA PRO A 53 6.90 -2.79 8.83
C PRO A 53 5.39 -2.89 8.57
N LEU A 54 4.97 -3.74 7.62
CA LEU A 54 3.54 -3.94 7.39
C LEU A 54 2.86 -4.50 8.62
N ARG A 55 3.53 -5.38 9.35
CA ARG A 55 2.96 -5.98 10.56
C ARG A 55 2.88 -4.98 11.72
N GLU A 56 3.66 -3.90 11.67
CA GLU A 56 3.52 -2.81 12.64
C GLU A 56 2.28 -1.96 12.34
N CYS A 57 1.78 -1.99 11.12
CA CYS A 57 0.57 -1.25 10.76
C CYS A 57 -0.63 -2.04 11.27
N ALA A 58 -1.49 -1.40 12.03
CA ALA A 58 -2.68 -2.06 12.54
C ALA A 58 -3.78 -1.99 11.47
N VAL A 59 -3.58 -2.69 10.37
CA VAL A 59 -4.53 -2.76 9.26
C VAL A 59 -5.08 -4.18 9.19
N ASP A 60 -6.39 -4.30 9.19
CA ASP A 60 -7.07 -5.59 9.19
C ASP A 60 -8.03 -5.67 8.00
N ASN A 61 -7.59 -6.35 6.94
CA ASN A 61 -8.45 -6.61 5.79
C ASN A 61 -7.87 -7.76 4.96
N SER A 62 -8.69 -8.29 4.06
CA SER A 62 -8.29 -9.46 3.29
C SER A 62 -7.16 -9.17 2.30
N GLU A 63 -7.09 -7.96 1.77
CA GLU A 63 -6.00 -7.62 0.84
C GLU A 63 -4.65 -7.66 1.55
N LEU A 64 -4.60 -7.12 2.77
CA LEU A 64 -3.36 -7.13 3.53
C LEU A 64 -2.97 -8.55 3.91
N LYS A 65 -3.94 -9.39 4.23
CA LYS A 65 -3.66 -10.78 4.54
C LYS A 65 -3.00 -11.47 3.35
N ASN A 66 -3.47 -11.20 2.12
CA ASN A 66 -2.87 -11.79 0.93
C ASN A 66 -1.42 -11.31 0.72
N MET A 67 -1.10 -10.10 1.15
CA MET A 67 0.28 -9.61 1.10
C MET A 67 1.15 -10.27 2.16
N LEU A 68 0.60 -10.46 3.37
CA LEU A 68 1.36 -11.01 4.48
C LEU A 68 1.55 -12.52 4.37
N GLU A 69 0.54 -13.21 3.86
CA GLU A 69 0.53 -14.68 3.76
C GLU A 69 0.12 -15.10 2.35
N PRO A 70 0.91 -14.76 1.32
CA PRO A 70 0.53 -15.04 -0.04
C PRO A 70 0.57 -16.54 -0.34
N GLU A 71 -0.29 -16.97 -1.26
CA GLU A 71 -0.28 -18.34 -1.72
C GLU A 71 0.95 -18.61 -2.58
N GLU A 72 1.41 -19.85 -2.54
CA GLU A 72 2.54 -20.28 -3.33
C GLU A 72 2.27 -20.04 -4.81
N GLY A 73 3.30 -19.64 -5.55
CA GLY A 73 3.18 -19.37 -6.98
C GLY A 73 2.71 -17.97 -7.34
N THR A 74 2.44 -17.13 -6.34
CA THR A 74 2.02 -15.75 -6.59
C THR A 74 3.23 -14.82 -6.57
N LEU A 75 3.04 -13.61 -7.10
CA LEU A 75 4.07 -12.58 -7.07
C LEU A 75 4.52 -12.30 -5.62
N GLY A 76 3.56 -12.18 -4.70
CA GLY A 76 3.88 -11.93 -3.30
C GLY A 76 4.77 -13.00 -2.70
N ALA A 77 4.46 -14.27 -2.97
CA ALA A 77 5.29 -15.36 -2.48
C ALA A 77 6.71 -15.29 -3.08
N GLY A 78 6.79 -14.97 -4.38
CA GLY A 78 8.09 -14.82 -5.03
C GLY A 78 8.92 -13.69 -4.43
N LEU A 79 8.28 -12.56 -4.11
CA LEU A 79 8.95 -11.44 -3.45
C LEU A 79 9.48 -11.85 -2.07
N GLN A 80 8.65 -12.52 -1.28
CA GLN A 80 9.04 -12.92 0.07
C GLN A 80 10.16 -13.94 0.08
N GLN A 81 10.19 -14.80 -0.93
CA GLN A 81 11.22 -15.83 -1.04
C GLN A 81 12.50 -15.31 -1.71
N GLY A 82 12.49 -14.09 -2.18
CA GLY A 82 13.65 -13.52 -2.88
C GLY A 82 13.84 -14.10 -4.28
N LYS A 83 12.84 -14.76 -4.84
CA LYS A 83 12.91 -15.35 -6.17
C LYS A 83 12.48 -14.40 -7.26
N ILE A 84 11.68 -13.42 -6.91
CA ILE A 84 11.19 -12.39 -7.84
C ILE A 84 11.50 -11.04 -7.22
N TRP A 85 11.86 -10.07 -8.05
CA TRP A 85 12.07 -8.71 -7.57
C TRP A 85 11.63 -7.72 -8.64
N MET A 86 11.32 -6.51 -8.19
CA MET A 86 10.96 -5.39 -9.05
C MET A 86 12.16 -4.46 -9.18
N GLN A 87 12.26 -3.76 -10.32
CA GLN A 87 13.43 -2.93 -10.58
C GLN A 87 13.54 -1.78 -9.57
N ASP A 88 12.52 -0.92 -9.50
CA ASP A 88 12.54 0.21 -8.56
C ASP A 88 11.10 0.55 -8.19
N PRO A 89 10.48 -0.28 -7.36
CA PRO A 89 9.07 -0.08 -7.04
C PRO A 89 8.87 1.06 -6.07
N SER A 90 7.70 1.67 -6.16
CA SER A 90 7.28 2.70 -5.22
C SER A 90 5.82 2.53 -4.85
N ALA A 91 5.45 3.04 -3.69
CA ALA A 91 4.06 3.10 -3.26
C ALA A 91 3.87 4.42 -2.55
N THR A 92 2.82 5.15 -2.95
CA THR A 92 2.52 6.46 -2.39
C THR A 92 1.04 6.50 -2.05
N ILE A 93 0.71 6.99 -0.85
CA ILE A 93 -0.68 7.23 -0.48
C ILE A 93 -0.93 8.73 -0.53
N THR A 94 -1.96 9.10 -1.29
CA THR A 94 -2.40 10.49 -1.41
C THR A 94 -3.75 10.61 -0.71
N MET A 95 -3.86 11.60 0.19
CA MET A 95 -5.15 11.90 0.81
C MET A 95 -6.01 12.64 -0.20
N LEU A 96 -7.24 12.18 -0.40
CA LEU A 96 -8.12 12.77 -1.40
C LEU A 96 -8.87 13.98 -0.86
N THR A 97 -8.84 14.19 0.47
CA THR A 97 -9.40 15.39 1.10
C THR A 97 -8.38 15.96 2.05
N ALA A 98 -8.49 17.26 2.35
CA ALA A 98 -7.57 17.91 3.26
C ALA A 98 -7.73 17.41 4.70
N GLN A 99 -8.94 17.00 5.07
CA GLN A 99 -9.26 16.52 6.42
C GLN A 99 -10.11 15.26 6.30
N PRO A 100 -10.01 14.35 7.27
CA PRO A 100 -10.90 13.18 7.29
C PRO A 100 -12.28 13.57 7.77
N GLU A 101 -13.26 12.74 7.47
CA GLU A 101 -14.61 12.89 8.00
C GLU A 101 -14.70 12.22 9.36
N ARG A 102 -15.39 12.90 10.28
CA ARG A 102 -15.60 12.36 11.61
C ARG A 102 -16.73 11.34 11.59
N ASP A 103 -16.53 10.23 12.29
CA ASP A 103 -17.55 9.18 12.44
C ASP A 103 -17.53 8.74 13.90
N GLY A 104 -18.29 9.47 14.74
CA GLY A 104 -18.20 9.26 16.18
C GLY A 104 -16.82 9.61 16.70
N ASP A 105 -16.15 8.66 17.33
CA ASP A 105 -14.79 8.82 17.80
C ASP A 105 -13.77 8.40 16.73
N ALA A 106 -14.25 7.93 15.60
CA ALA A 106 -13.40 7.45 14.52
C ALA A 106 -13.33 8.48 13.40
N TYR A 107 -12.50 8.20 12.40
CA TYR A 107 -12.38 9.03 11.20
C TYR A 107 -12.38 8.15 9.97
N ASP A 108 -12.96 8.66 8.88
CA ASP A 108 -12.89 8.06 7.55
C ASP A 108 -12.12 9.00 6.65
N TRP A 109 -11.10 8.47 5.98
CA TRP A 109 -10.28 9.25 5.07
C TRP A 109 -10.18 8.55 3.73
N ASP A 110 -10.68 9.21 2.68
CA ASP A 110 -10.54 8.68 1.33
C ASP A 110 -9.11 8.89 0.86
N ILE A 111 -8.51 7.83 0.36
CA ILE A 111 -7.11 7.85 -0.09
C ILE A 111 -7.00 7.23 -1.47
N ARG A 112 -5.90 7.56 -2.14
CA ARG A 112 -5.45 6.85 -3.35
C ARG A 112 -4.09 6.26 -3.06
N LEU A 113 -3.99 4.95 -3.25
CA LEU A 113 -2.71 4.25 -3.18
C LEU A 113 -2.22 4.05 -4.60
N THR A 114 -1.08 4.63 -4.93
CA THR A 114 -0.45 4.49 -6.23
C THR A 114 0.76 3.59 -6.08
N MET A 115 0.77 2.49 -6.81
CA MET A 115 1.89 1.55 -6.80
C MET A 115 2.53 1.51 -8.18
N ASP A 116 3.84 1.48 -8.21
CA ASP A 116 4.62 1.44 -9.45
C ASP A 116 5.64 0.32 -9.30
N SER A 117 5.60 -0.66 -10.19
CA SER A 117 6.51 -1.80 -10.11
C SER A 117 7.92 -1.51 -10.67
N GLY A 118 8.11 -0.36 -11.29
CA GLY A 118 9.37 -0.02 -11.95
C GLY A 118 9.36 -0.46 -13.41
N GLU A 119 10.53 -0.42 -14.02
CA GLU A 119 10.66 -0.69 -15.45
C GLU A 119 10.49 -2.17 -15.80
N PHE A 120 10.77 -3.05 -14.84
CA PHE A 120 10.66 -4.49 -15.09
C PHE A 120 10.49 -5.24 -13.78
N ILE A 121 10.03 -6.48 -13.92
CA ILE A 121 9.98 -7.46 -12.83
C ILE A 121 10.85 -8.62 -13.28
N ALA A 122 11.73 -9.08 -12.42
CA ALA A 122 12.73 -10.08 -12.79
C ALA A 122 12.74 -11.26 -11.85
N SER A 123 13.23 -12.38 -12.37
CA SER A 123 13.59 -13.56 -11.60
C SER A 123 14.90 -14.07 -12.16
N LYS A 124 15.40 -15.18 -11.63
CA LYS A 124 16.62 -15.77 -12.17
C LYS A 124 16.50 -16.13 -13.64
N ASP A 125 15.31 -16.50 -14.07
CA ASP A 125 15.11 -17.12 -15.37
C ASP A 125 14.54 -16.18 -16.42
N ARG A 126 13.96 -15.06 -16.01
CA ARG A 126 13.29 -14.19 -16.99
C ARG A 126 13.14 -12.77 -16.45
N VAL A 127 12.95 -11.85 -17.39
CA VAL A 127 12.68 -10.45 -17.10
C VAL A 127 11.43 -10.07 -17.88
N GLU A 128 10.46 -9.49 -17.19
CA GLU A 128 9.25 -8.98 -17.83
C GLU A 128 9.30 -7.46 -17.81
N GLU A 129 9.49 -6.87 -18.99
CA GLU A 129 9.56 -5.42 -19.12
C GLU A 129 8.17 -4.83 -19.15
N ALA A 130 8.00 -3.67 -18.52
CA ALA A 130 6.75 -2.93 -18.65
C ALA A 130 6.71 -2.30 -20.04
N SER A 131 5.61 -2.50 -20.76
CA SER A 131 5.49 -1.97 -22.11
C SER A 131 5.01 -0.52 -22.14
N SER A 132 4.45 -0.03 -21.01
CA SER A 132 3.94 1.33 -20.91
C SER A 132 3.80 1.71 -19.45
N ASP A 133 3.51 3.00 -19.18
CA ASP A 133 3.24 3.45 -17.82
C ASP A 133 2.05 2.73 -17.21
N SER A 134 1.04 2.41 -18.01
CA SER A 134 -0.15 1.74 -17.47
C SER A 134 0.13 0.30 -17.06
N ASP A 135 1.18 -0.33 -17.63
CA ASP A 135 1.58 -1.67 -17.21
C ASP A 135 2.27 -1.66 -15.85
N ARG A 136 2.96 -0.59 -15.51
CA ARG A 136 3.76 -0.55 -14.30
C ARG A 136 3.07 0.14 -13.15
N LYS A 137 2.06 0.97 -13.41
CA LYS A 137 1.38 1.77 -12.38
C LYS A 137 -0.02 1.24 -12.11
N ASN A 138 -0.40 1.26 -10.85
CA ASN A 138 -1.71 0.82 -10.42
C ASN A 138 -2.22 1.76 -9.33
N ASP A 139 -3.38 2.41 -9.58
CA ASP A 139 -4.02 3.28 -8.61
C ASP A 139 -5.23 2.58 -8.01
N VAL A 140 -5.31 2.62 -6.68
CA VAL A 140 -6.42 2.02 -5.95
C VAL A 140 -6.98 3.08 -5.01
N GLU A 141 -8.29 3.35 -5.08
CA GLU A 141 -8.92 4.29 -4.17
C GLU A 141 -9.70 3.53 -3.12
N ARG A 142 -9.50 3.94 -1.88
CA ARG A 142 -10.09 3.28 -0.72
C ARG A 142 -10.48 4.31 0.33
N THR A 143 -11.38 3.91 1.22
CA THR A 143 -11.68 4.66 2.43
C THR A 143 -11.05 3.95 3.61
N LEU A 144 -10.15 4.62 4.30
CA LEU A 144 -9.56 4.08 5.51
C LEU A 144 -10.35 4.57 6.72
N HIS A 145 -10.74 3.63 7.57
CA HIS A 145 -11.44 3.91 8.81
C HIS A 145 -10.41 3.81 9.94
N GLY A 146 -10.22 4.90 10.67
CA GLY A 146 -9.22 4.95 11.74
C GLY A 146 -9.88 5.09 13.09
N VAL A 147 -9.49 4.22 14.02
CA VAL A 147 -9.94 4.24 15.41
C VAL A 147 -8.71 4.29 16.29
N TYR A 148 -8.68 5.26 17.21
CA TYR A 148 -7.56 5.36 18.15
C TYR A 148 -7.86 4.49 19.37
N GLU A 149 -6.98 3.51 19.62
CA GLU A 149 -7.11 2.70 20.83
C GLU A 149 -5.77 2.13 21.22
N ASN A 150 -5.56 2.00 22.52
CA ASN A 150 -4.33 1.42 23.08
C ASN A 150 -3.07 2.14 22.59
N GLY A 151 -3.17 3.46 22.45
CA GLY A 151 -2.00 4.27 22.11
C GLY A 151 -1.63 4.28 20.63
N ALA A 152 -2.50 3.81 19.75
CA ALA A 152 -2.20 3.76 18.33
C ALA A 152 -3.47 3.88 17.50
N TRP A 153 -3.30 4.25 16.24
CA TRP A 153 -4.40 4.29 15.27
C TRP A 153 -4.54 2.93 14.61
N LYS A 154 -5.71 2.34 14.72
CA LYS A 154 -6.05 1.09 14.02
C LYS A 154 -6.80 1.45 12.75
N LEU A 155 -6.26 0.98 11.63
CA LEU A 155 -6.81 1.26 10.30
C LEU A 155 -7.56 0.03 9.82
N THR A 156 -8.85 0.20 9.55
CA THR A 156 -9.69 -0.89 9.10
C THR A 156 -10.46 -0.49 7.86
N GLY A 157 -11.14 -1.45 7.25
CA GLY A 157 -12.05 -1.18 6.16
C GLY A 157 -11.39 -0.66 4.91
N MET A 158 -10.34 -1.32 4.41
CA MET A 158 -9.76 -1.00 3.11
C MET A 158 -10.78 -1.29 2.01
N ARG A 159 -11.89 -0.58 2.06
CA ARG A 159 -13.00 -0.77 1.13
C ARG A 159 -12.94 0.25 0.02
N THR A 160 -13.63 -0.01 -1.07
CA THR A 160 -13.68 0.93 -2.18
C THR A 160 -14.21 2.27 -1.71
N SER A 161 -13.55 3.35 -2.12
CA SER A 161 -13.94 4.70 -1.76
C SER A 161 -15.33 5.02 -2.28
N SER A 162 -16.16 5.66 -1.45
CA SER A 162 -17.49 6.10 -1.85
C SER A 162 -17.43 7.34 -2.73
N SER A 163 -16.29 8.03 -2.78
CA SER A 163 -16.16 9.23 -3.59
C SER A 163 -16.10 8.94 -5.08
N SER A 164 -15.95 7.71 -5.42
CA SER A 164 -15.86 7.38 -6.83
C SER A 164 -17.20 7.49 -7.50
N SER A 165 -18.08 7.92 -7.47
CA SER A 165 -19.12 7.94 -8.01
C SER A 165 -19.56 8.00 -9.05
N SER A 166 -19.60 7.59 -8.66
CA SER A 166 -20.16 7.38 -8.91
C SER A 166 -20.21 7.01 -9.50
N SER A 167 -19.89 6.56 -9.58
CA SER A 167 -19.91 6.06 -9.68
C SER A 167 -19.87 5.36 -10.00
N SER A 168 -19.89 5.16 -10.28
CA SER A 168 -19.97 4.43 -10.01
C SER A 168 -20.26 3.89 -10.12
N SER A 169 -20.55 3.94 -10.46
CA SER A 169 -20.96 3.35 -10.00
C SER A 169 -21.22 3.08 -10.32
N ALA A 170 -21.40 3.31 -10.79
CA ALA A 170 -21.72 2.97 -10.53
C ALA A 170 -21.91 2.74 -10.93
N SER A 171 -21.94 2.81 -11.45
CA SER A 171 -22.21 2.47 -11.23
C SER A 171 -22.61 2.17 -11.55
N ALA A 172 -22.93 2.40 -12.06
CA ALA A 172 -23.32 2.01 -11.76
C ALA A 172 -23.84 1.84 -12.11
N SER A 173 -24.07 2.03 -12.60
CA SER A 173 -24.60 1.82 -12.33
C SER A 173 -25.06 1.73 -12.74
N ALA A 174 -25.25 2.10 -13.33
CA ALA A 174 -25.64 1.96 -13.13
C ALA A 174 -26.17 1.88 -13.54
N SER A 175 -26.43 2.05 -14.09
CA SER A 175 -26.91 1.96 -13.84
C SER A 175 -27.53 1.82 -14.16
N ASP A 176 -27.81 2.01 -14.54
CA ASP A 176 -28.28 1.91 -14.32
C ASP A 176 -28.69 1.94 -14.59
N SER A 177 -28.94 2.06 -15.01
CA SER A 177 -29.08 2.09 -14.88
C SER A 177 -29.01 1.91 -14.93
#